data_30dff7b550a3ee2df01ed479367ea9f3
#
_entry.id   30dff7b550a3ee2df01ed479367ea9f3
#
_cell.length_a   1.000
_cell.length_b   1.000
_cell.length_c   1.000
_cell.angle_alpha   90.00
_cell.angle_beta   90.00
_cell.angle_gamma   90.00
#
_symmetry.space_group_name_H-M   'P 1'
#
loop_
_entity.id
_entity.type
_entity.pdbx_description
1 polymer ?
#
loop_
_entity_poly.entity_id
_entity_poly.type
_entity_poly.pdbx_seq_one_letter_code
_entity_poly.pdbx_strand_id
1 'polypeptide(L)'
;INTKLAEHFGQRKSLVLWHISNEYSGECYCDLCKDAFRKWLKNKYGDLATLNHAWWNTFWSHTYNDWSQVNPPSPLSEMGNKGMNLDWKRFITDQTISFIDNETAPLKKITPNIPVTTNMMAGNPLMDPFAGFDYQKVARHLDFISWDSYPAWSNDSQSTEELGRNVGLIHDFFRSLKHQNFLVMENTPSRVNWHNFDRAKRPGMHELASLQDVAHGSQGVLYFQ
;
A
#
# COMPACT_ATOMS: atom_id res chain seq x y z
N ILE A 1 5.31 -1.22 21.74
CA ILE A 1 6.47 -0.49 21.18
C ILE A 1 6.07 0.96 21.01
N ASN A 2 5.03 1.31 20.21
CA ASN A 2 4.67 2.66 19.81
C ASN A 2 4.37 3.61 21.01
N THR A 3 3.73 3.10 22.06
CA THR A 3 3.56 3.87 23.31
C THR A 3 4.91 4.32 23.88
N LYS A 4 5.88 3.40 23.97
CA LYS A 4 7.22 3.72 24.51
C LYS A 4 7.99 4.70 23.62
N LEU A 5 7.85 4.59 22.32
CA LEU A 5 8.44 5.56 21.39
C LEU A 5 7.83 6.96 21.59
N ALA A 6 6.50 7.05 21.69
CA ALA A 6 5.83 8.33 21.91
C ALA A 6 6.14 8.94 23.29
N GLU A 7 6.22 8.13 24.36
CA GLU A 7 6.65 8.59 25.70
C GLU A 7 8.07 9.13 25.68
N HIS A 8 8.99 8.48 24.95
CA HIS A 8 10.41 8.87 24.94
C HIS A 8 10.71 10.05 24.00
N PHE A 9 10.12 10.05 22.80
CA PHE A 9 10.45 11.04 21.76
C PHE A 9 9.39 12.15 21.61
N GLY A 10 8.19 11.98 22.13
CA GLY A 10 7.06 12.86 21.87
C GLY A 10 7.25 14.33 22.23
N GLN A 11 8.18 14.63 23.17
CA GLN A 11 8.51 16.01 23.58
C GLN A 11 9.70 16.62 22.80
N ARG A 12 10.29 15.87 21.86
CA ARG A 12 11.41 16.35 21.06
C ARG A 12 10.91 17.32 19.99
N LYS A 13 11.44 18.54 19.97
CA LYS A 13 11.11 19.56 18.95
C LYS A 13 11.48 19.14 17.52
N SER A 14 12.41 18.20 17.38
CA SER A 14 12.83 17.62 16.10
C SER A 14 11.90 16.52 15.58
N LEU A 15 10.94 16.06 16.39
CA LEU A 15 9.95 15.08 15.95
C LEU A 15 8.87 15.79 15.15
N VAL A 16 8.85 15.60 13.86
CA VAL A 16 7.92 16.24 12.93
C VAL A 16 6.87 15.29 12.37
N LEU A 17 7.16 13.98 12.38
CA LEU A 17 6.33 12.97 11.74
C LEU A 17 6.60 11.59 12.37
N TRP A 18 5.57 10.77 12.53
CA TRP A 18 5.69 9.35 12.81
C TRP A 18 5.58 8.55 11.50
N HIS A 19 6.59 7.77 11.20
CA HIS A 19 6.53 6.74 10.16
C HIS A 19 6.24 5.40 10.84
N ILE A 20 5.05 4.83 10.57
CA ILE A 20 4.62 3.55 11.13
C ILE A 20 4.89 2.43 10.14
N SER A 21 5.35 1.30 10.67
CA SER A 21 5.68 0.12 9.88
C SER A 21 6.54 0.42 8.65
N ASN A 22 6.48 -0.44 7.63
CA ASN A 22 7.18 -0.25 6.36
C ASN A 22 6.48 -1.05 5.26
N GLU A 23 6.17 -0.41 4.15
CA GLU A 23 5.73 -1.06 2.90
C GLU A 23 4.67 -2.15 3.12
N TYR A 24 3.54 -1.79 3.74
CA TYR A 24 2.46 -2.75 3.95
C TYR A 24 2.13 -3.49 2.66
N SER A 25 2.37 -4.78 2.66
CA SER A 25 2.18 -5.62 1.48
C SER A 25 1.96 -7.08 1.86
N GLY A 26 1.68 -7.89 0.86
CA GLY A 26 1.53 -9.32 1.01
C GLY A 26 0.13 -9.77 1.46
N GLU A 27 -0.09 -11.05 1.34
CA GLU A 27 -1.33 -11.72 1.67
C GLU A 27 -1.02 -12.95 2.54
N CYS A 28 -1.88 -13.20 3.52
CA CYS A 28 -1.73 -14.33 4.41
C CYS A 28 -2.90 -15.29 4.27
N TYR A 29 -2.61 -16.55 4.00
CA TYR A 29 -3.60 -17.61 3.78
C TYR A 29 -3.67 -18.63 4.93
N CYS A 30 -3.15 -18.30 6.12
CA CYS A 30 -3.26 -19.16 7.28
C CYS A 30 -4.71 -19.29 7.77
N ASP A 31 -4.98 -20.26 8.62
CA ASP A 31 -6.35 -20.54 9.07
C ASP A 31 -6.97 -19.37 9.84
N LEU A 32 -6.18 -18.58 10.56
CA LEU A 32 -6.67 -17.36 11.22
C LEU A 32 -7.17 -16.33 10.21
N CYS A 33 -6.44 -16.14 9.11
CA CYS A 33 -6.84 -15.22 8.04
C CYS A 33 -8.06 -15.73 7.27
N LYS A 34 -8.16 -17.05 7.03
CA LYS A 34 -9.36 -17.66 6.44
C LYS A 34 -10.60 -17.42 7.31
N ASP A 35 -10.47 -17.64 8.61
CA ASP A 35 -11.58 -17.44 9.54
C ASP A 35 -11.96 -15.95 9.68
N ALA A 36 -10.97 -15.05 9.68
CA ALA A 36 -11.21 -13.62 9.64
C ALA A 36 -11.94 -13.19 8.37
N PHE A 37 -11.55 -13.73 7.21
CA PHE A 37 -12.22 -13.48 5.94
C PHE A 37 -13.67 -13.95 5.95
N ARG A 38 -13.94 -15.16 6.45
CA ARG A 38 -15.31 -15.68 6.60
C ARG A 38 -16.17 -14.79 7.50
N LYS A 39 -15.60 -14.30 8.63
CA LYS A 39 -16.28 -13.33 9.51
C LYS A 39 -16.56 -12.02 8.78
N TRP A 40 -15.61 -11.49 8.04
CA TRP A 40 -15.77 -10.29 7.25
C TRP A 40 -16.88 -10.44 6.20
N LEU A 41 -16.94 -11.58 5.50
CA LEU A 41 -18.00 -11.89 4.54
C LEU A 41 -19.38 -12.02 5.19
N LYS A 42 -19.46 -12.66 6.38
CA LYS A 42 -20.70 -12.75 7.15
C LYS A 42 -21.22 -11.36 7.52
N ASN A 43 -20.32 -10.47 7.95
CA ASN A 43 -20.71 -9.09 8.27
C ASN A 43 -21.17 -8.32 7.03
N LYS A 44 -20.60 -8.60 5.87
CA LYS A 44 -20.92 -7.91 4.61
C LYS A 44 -22.23 -8.42 3.98
N TYR A 45 -22.46 -9.72 3.96
CA TYR A 45 -23.54 -10.36 3.21
C TYR A 45 -24.68 -10.91 4.09
N GLY A 46 -24.43 -11.12 5.36
CA GLY A 46 -25.36 -11.74 6.28
C GLY A 46 -25.43 -13.25 6.14
N ASP A 47 -25.83 -13.76 4.99
CA ASP A 47 -26.01 -15.18 4.73
C ASP A 47 -25.35 -15.65 3.42
N LEU A 48 -25.29 -16.98 3.25
CA LEU A 48 -24.70 -17.61 2.06
C LEU A 48 -25.53 -17.42 0.79
N ALA A 49 -26.83 -17.27 0.90
CA ALA A 49 -27.68 -17.08 -0.28
C ALA A 49 -27.36 -15.71 -0.92
N THR A 50 -27.24 -14.67 -0.10
CA THR A 50 -26.85 -13.32 -0.52
C THR A 50 -25.43 -13.31 -1.11
N LEU A 51 -24.47 -13.99 -0.45
CA LEU A 51 -23.11 -14.12 -0.96
C LEU A 51 -23.05 -14.85 -2.31
N ASN A 52 -23.73 -16.00 -2.40
CA ASN A 52 -23.78 -16.79 -3.63
C ASN A 52 -24.37 -16.01 -4.81
N HIS A 53 -25.41 -15.22 -4.53
CA HIS A 53 -26.01 -14.34 -5.53
C HIS A 53 -25.04 -13.23 -5.96
N ALA A 54 -24.42 -12.55 -5.00
CA ALA A 54 -23.50 -11.44 -5.27
C ALA A 54 -22.23 -11.88 -6.04
N TRP A 55 -21.75 -13.08 -5.80
CA TRP A 55 -20.60 -13.64 -6.49
C TRP A 55 -20.94 -14.40 -7.76
N TRP A 56 -22.24 -14.53 -8.08
CA TRP A 56 -22.74 -15.32 -9.21
C TRP A 56 -22.33 -16.79 -9.15
N ASN A 57 -22.40 -17.40 -7.97
CA ASN A 57 -21.88 -18.76 -7.71
C ASN A 57 -22.68 -19.89 -8.37
N THR A 58 -23.83 -19.60 -8.95
CA THR A 58 -24.55 -20.57 -9.79
C THR A 58 -23.80 -20.92 -11.07
N PHE A 59 -22.91 -20.02 -11.53
CA PHE A 59 -22.07 -20.26 -12.69
C PHE A 59 -21.06 -21.37 -12.37
N TRP A 60 -21.03 -22.41 -13.16
CA TRP A 60 -20.25 -23.63 -12.97
C TRP A 60 -20.45 -24.33 -11.63
N SER A 61 -21.65 -24.22 -11.05
CA SER A 61 -22.03 -24.91 -9.80
C SER A 61 -21.13 -24.58 -8.59
N HIS A 62 -20.66 -23.32 -8.49
CA HIS A 62 -19.82 -22.86 -7.38
C HIS A 62 -20.59 -22.44 -6.13
N THR A 63 -21.87 -22.84 -6.00
CA THR A 63 -22.72 -22.46 -4.87
C THR A 63 -22.19 -23.04 -3.56
N TYR A 64 -21.93 -22.18 -2.60
CA TYR A 64 -21.56 -22.58 -1.24
C TYR A 64 -22.82 -22.90 -0.42
N ASN A 65 -22.76 -24.03 0.31
CA ASN A 65 -23.82 -24.48 1.21
C ASN A 65 -23.44 -24.36 2.69
N ASP A 66 -22.16 -24.20 2.97
CA ASP A 66 -21.62 -23.98 4.30
C ASP A 66 -20.46 -22.98 4.26
N TRP A 67 -20.34 -22.15 5.29
CA TRP A 67 -19.28 -21.14 5.39
C TRP A 67 -17.86 -21.73 5.43
N SER A 68 -17.72 -22.96 5.90
CA SER A 68 -16.41 -23.64 5.92
C SER A 68 -15.85 -23.93 4.53
N GLN A 69 -16.73 -23.97 3.52
CA GLN A 69 -16.35 -24.17 2.12
C GLN A 69 -15.73 -22.92 1.48
N VAL A 70 -16.00 -21.74 2.08
CA VAL A 70 -15.48 -20.47 1.56
C VAL A 70 -14.01 -20.34 1.97
N ASN A 71 -13.11 -20.38 0.99
CA ASN A 71 -11.68 -20.18 1.16
C ASN A 71 -11.22 -18.95 0.37
N PRO A 72 -10.16 -18.25 0.84
CA PRO A 72 -9.57 -17.16 0.06
C PRO A 72 -9.02 -17.67 -1.29
N PRO A 73 -8.96 -16.80 -2.31
CA PRO A 73 -8.36 -17.14 -3.58
C PRO A 73 -6.86 -17.42 -3.39
N SER A 74 -6.41 -18.58 -3.82
CA SER A 74 -5.00 -18.97 -3.77
C SER A 74 -4.63 -19.78 -5.01
N PRO A 75 -3.34 -19.99 -5.29
CA PRO A 75 -2.92 -20.85 -6.42
C PRO A 75 -3.48 -22.27 -6.35
N LEU A 76 -3.88 -22.72 -5.15
CA LEU A 76 -4.45 -24.04 -4.90
C LEU A 76 -5.98 -24.02 -4.78
N SER A 77 -6.62 -22.88 -4.99
CA SER A 77 -8.06 -22.70 -4.87
C SER A 77 -8.67 -22.04 -6.12
N GLU A 78 -9.95 -21.75 -6.04
CA GLU A 78 -10.78 -21.20 -7.12
C GLU A 78 -10.35 -19.80 -7.57
N MET A 79 -9.44 -19.70 -8.51
CA MET A 79 -9.01 -18.41 -9.09
C MET A 79 -10.07 -17.78 -10.01
N GLY A 80 -11.08 -18.54 -10.42
CA GLY A 80 -12.10 -18.11 -11.40
C GLY A 80 -13.16 -17.18 -10.85
N ASN A 81 -13.41 -17.19 -9.53
CA ASN A 81 -14.47 -16.40 -8.91
C ASN A 81 -14.06 -14.93 -8.71
N LYS A 82 -14.53 -14.06 -9.60
CA LYS A 82 -14.16 -12.63 -9.59
C LYS A 82 -14.73 -11.88 -8.38
N GLY A 83 -15.92 -12.27 -7.91
CA GLY A 83 -16.52 -11.70 -6.69
C GLY A 83 -15.67 -12.00 -5.46
N MET A 84 -15.25 -13.26 -5.31
CA MET A 84 -14.35 -13.68 -4.23
C MET A 84 -13.00 -12.96 -4.29
N ASN A 85 -12.38 -12.88 -5.47
CA ASN A 85 -11.10 -12.20 -5.65
C ASN A 85 -11.19 -10.71 -5.24
N LEU A 86 -12.26 -10.03 -5.66
CA LEU A 86 -12.48 -8.63 -5.31
C LEU A 86 -12.71 -8.46 -3.80
N ASP A 87 -13.48 -9.33 -3.18
CA ASP A 87 -13.75 -9.25 -1.75
C ASP A 87 -12.53 -9.64 -0.92
N TRP A 88 -11.69 -10.53 -1.39
CA TRP A 88 -10.40 -10.80 -0.76
C TRP A 88 -9.51 -9.55 -0.75
N LYS A 89 -9.40 -8.84 -1.86
CA LYS A 89 -8.65 -7.57 -1.95
C LYS A 89 -9.20 -6.50 -0.99
N ARG A 90 -10.52 -6.39 -0.87
CA ARG A 90 -11.18 -5.50 0.07
C ARG A 90 -10.90 -5.89 1.53
N PHE A 91 -10.96 -7.19 1.82
CA PHE A 91 -10.62 -7.72 3.14
C PHE A 91 -9.17 -7.43 3.51
N ILE A 92 -8.21 -7.65 2.60
CA ILE A 92 -6.80 -7.32 2.83
C ILE A 92 -6.62 -5.82 3.11
N THR A 93 -7.29 -4.95 2.37
CA THR A 93 -7.29 -3.51 2.67
C THR A 93 -7.79 -3.23 4.09
N ASP A 94 -8.91 -3.83 4.50
CA ASP A 94 -9.49 -3.62 5.83
C ASP A 94 -8.60 -4.17 6.95
N GLN A 95 -7.92 -5.29 6.73
CA GLN A 95 -6.93 -5.82 7.66
C GLN A 95 -5.74 -4.88 7.81
N THR A 96 -5.23 -4.36 6.71
CA THR A 96 -4.11 -3.39 6.74
C THR A 96 -4.51 -2.12 7.47
N ILE A 97 -5.72 -1.59 7.22
CA ILE A 97 -6.24 -0.44 7.95
C ILE A 97 -6.33 -0.71 9.44
N SER A 98 -6.82 -1.89 9.84
CA SER A 98 -6.87 -2.28 11.26
C SER A 98 -5.47 -2.31 11.89
N PHE A 99 -4.44 -2.70 11.13
CA PHE A 99 -3.05 -2.64 11.56
C PHE A 99 -2.55 -1.20 11.72
N ILE A 100 -2.80 -0.36 10.74
CA ILE A 100 -2.47 1.08 10.76
C ILE A 100 -3.10 1.75 11.99
N ASP A 101 -4.39 1.52 12.23
CA ASP A 101 -5.11 2.09 13.37
C ASP A 101 -4.55 1.60 14.70
N ASN A 102 -4.21 0.31 14.81
CA ASN A 102 -3.58 -0.27 16.01
C ASN A 102 -2.19 0.32 16.29
N GLU A 103 -1.42 0.66 15.27
CA GLU A 103 -0.11 1.29 15.43
C GLU A 103 -0.21 2.79 15.70
N THR A 104 -1.18 3.45 15.10
CA THR A 104 -1.41 4.90 15.19
C THR A 104 -2.02 5.30 16.55
N ALA A 105 -2.99 4.55 17.05
CA ALA A 105 -3.73 4.90 18.25
C ALA A 105 -2.84 5.19 19.49
N PRO A 106 -1.84 4.38 19.84
CA PRO A 106 -0.96 4.68 20.97
C PRO A 106 -0.06 5.91 20.75
N LEU A 107 0.32 6.20 19.51
CA LEU A 107 1.07 7.41 19.15
C LEU A 107 0.19 8.65 19.35
N LYS A 108 -1.00 8.65 18.78
CA LYS A 108 -1.94 9.77 18.86
C LYS A 108 -2.45 10.04 20.28
N LYS A 109 -2.51 9.03 21.14
CA LYS A 109 -2.86 9.21 22.56
C LYS A 109 -1.86 10.10 23.29
N ILE A 110 -0.58 10.08 22.94
CA ILE A 110 0.50 10.82 23.62
C ILE A 110 0.88 12.06 22.82
N THR A 111 0.92 11.96 21.50
CA THR A 111 1.33 13.02 20.58
C THR A 111 0.25 13.31 19.53
N PRO A 112 -0.93 13.83 19.94
CA PRO A 112 -2.10 13.98 19.05
C PRO A 112 -1.83 14.89 17.84
N ASN A 113 -0.92 15.84 17.99
CA ASN A 113 -0.59 16.85 16.96
C ASN A 113 0.54 16.40 16.03
N ILE A 114 1.27 15.31 16.32
CA ILE A 114 2.30 14.83 15.43
C ILE A 114 1.64 13.96 14.35
N PRO A 115 1.81 14.29 13.06
CA PRO A 115 1.21 13.54 11.98
C PRO A 115 1.81 12.13 11.86
N VAL A 116 1.03 11.22 11.28
CA VAL A 116 1.40 9.82 11.04
C VAL A 116 1.34 9.53 9.54
N THR A 117 2.35 8.83 9.05
CA THR A 117 2.41 8.31 7.68
C THR A 117 2.97 6.88 7.66
N THR A 118 2.87 6.24 6.52
CA THR A 118 3.62 5.04 6.13
C THR A 118 3.96 5.14 4.66
N ASN A 119 5.07 4.51 4.26
CA ASN A 119 5.47 4.47 2.87
C ASN A 119 4.60 3.48 2.07
N MET A 120 4.04 3.96 0.98
CA MET A 120 3.23 3.17 0.05
C MET A 120 4.08 2.74 -1.14
N MET A 121 3.77 1.57 -1.67
CA MET A 121 4.42 1.04 -2.85
C MET A 121 3.58 1.31 -4.09
N ALA A 122 4.20 1.75 -5.16
CA ALA A 122 3.61 1.73 -6.48
C ALA A 122 4.26 0.60 -7.28
N GLY A 123 3.49 -0.41 -7.61
CA GLY A 123 3.95 -1.48 -8.49
C GLY A 123 4.24 -0.98 -9.90
N ASN A 124 5.08 -1.70 -10.62
CA ASN A 124 5.35 -1.45 -12.03
C ASN A 124 4.45 -2.37 -12.89
N PRO A 125 3.87 -1.92 -14.02
CA PRO A 125 4.20 -0.69 -14.75
C PRO A 125 3.35 0.53 -14.41
N LEU A 126 2.26 0.43 -13.74
CA LEU A 126 1.36 1.52 -13.38
C LEU A 126 0.55 1.05 -12.19
N MET A 127 1.13 1.27 -10.99
CA MET A 127 0.40 1.00 -9.77
C MET A 127 -0.33 -0.32 -9.84
N ASP A 128 0.41 -1.39 -9.67
CA ASP A 128 -0.20 -2.71 -9.68
C ASP A 128 -1.39 -2.69 -8.70
N PRO A 129 -2.64 -2.58 -9.19
CA PRO A 129 -3.81 -2.58 -8.33
C PRO A 129 -3.92 -3.92 -7.58
N PHE A 130 -3.01 -4.84 -7.89
CA PHE A 130 -2.87 -6.15 -7.34
C PHE A 130 -2.00 -6.21 -6.08
N ALA A 131 -1.37 -5.11 -5.68
CA ALA A 131 -0.84 -5.01 -4.32
C ALA A 131 -1.95 -5.22 -3.26
N GLY A 132 -3.19 -5.24 -3.71
CA GLY A 132 -4.34 -5.61 -2.87
C GLY A 132 -4.90 -4.45 -2.06
N PHE A 133 -4.35 -3.24 -2.19
CA PHE A 133 -4.76 -2.11 -1.37
C PHE A 133 -5.62 -1.10 -2.14
N ASP A 134 -6.71 -0.70 -1.52
CA ASP A 134 -7.43 0.52 -1.86
C ASP A 134 -6.69 1.70 -1.19
N TYR A 135 -5.76 2.30 -1.92
CA TYR A 135 -4.95 3.43 -1.43
C TYR A 135 -5.82 4.62 -1.01
N GLN A 136 -6.95 4.85 -1.68
CA GLN A 136 -7.85 5.94 -1.30
C GLN A 136 -8.49 5.68 0.07
N LYS A 137 -8.83 4.42 0.37
CA LYS A 137 -9.35 4.02 1.66
C LYS A 137 -8.28 4.11 2.74
N VAL A 138 -7.08 3.57 2.48
CA VAL A 138 -5.92 3.63 3.40
C VAL A 138 -5.53 5.08 3.71
N ALA A 139 -5.52 5.96 2.71
CA ALA A 139 -5.16 7.37 2.87
C ALA A 139 -6.01 8.11 3.92
N ARG A 140 -7.25 7.68 4.16
CA ARG A 140 -8.13 8.29 5.18
C ARG A 140 -7.67 8.01 6.61
N HIS A 141 -6.85 6.97 6.81
CA HIS A 141 -6.32 6.55 8.11
C HIS A 141 -4.90 7.08 8.39
N LEU A 142 -4.34 7.84 7.46
CA LEU A 142 -3.05 8.50 7.59
C LEU A 142 -3.21 10.01 7.57
N ASP A 143 -2.41 10.73 8.33
CA ASP A 143 -2.42 12.20 8.28
C ASP A 143 -1.72 12.72 7.03
N PHE A 144 -0.66 12.03 6.60
CA PHE A 144 0.19 12.42 5.49
C PHE A 144 0.43 11.24 4.55
N ILE A 145 0.50 11.50 3.26
CA ILE A 145 0.82 10.48 2.26
C ILE A 145 2.32 10.46 2.00
N SER A 146 2.88 9.27 1.97
CA SER A 146 4.24 9.06 1.48
C SER A 146 4.32 7.77 0.66
N TRP A 147 5.28 7.72 -0.24
CA TRP A 147 5.48 6.57 -1.10
C TRP A 147 6.96 6.40 -1.49
N ASP A 148 7.31 5.24 -2.03
CA ASP A 148 8.67 4.88 -2.38
C ASP A 148 8.86 4.91 -3.88
N SER A 149 9.76 5.76 -4.34
CA SER A 149 10.05 5.99 -5.74
C SER A 149 11.40 5.40 -6.13
N TYR A 150 11.36 4.24 -6.78
CA TYR A 150 12.54 3.54 -7.29
C TYR A 150 12.48 3.37 -8.81
N PRO A 151 12.63 4.44 -9.58
CA PRO A 151 12.61 4.35 -11.04
C PRO A 151 13.69 3.41 -11.58
N ALA A 152 13.31 2.50 -12.47
CA ALA A 152 14.22 1.49 -13.03
C ALA A 152 15.12 2.07 -14.12
N TRP A 153 16.20 2.72 -13.74
CA TRP A 153 17.19 3.35 -14.65
C TRP A 153 17.94 2.35 -15.54
N SER A 154 17.93 1.09 -15.14
CA SER A 154 18.62 0.01 -15.87
C SER A 154 17.77 -0.65 -16.96
N ASN A 155 16.52 -0.22 -17.13
CA ASN A 155 15.62 -0.80 -18.11
C ASN A 155 15.85 -0.20 -19.50
N ASP A 156 16.57 -0.94 -20.37
CA ASP A 156 16.85 -0.52 -21.75
C ASP A 156 15.60 -0.54 -22.67
N SER A 157 14.49 -1.10 -22.22
CA SER A 157 13.24 -1.14 -22.97
C SER A 157 12.39 0.13 -22.83
N GLN A 158 12.82 1.07 -21.99
CA GLN A 158 12.07 2.29 -21.68
C GLN A 158 12.98 3.54 -21.82
N SER A 159 12.51 4.55 -22.52
CA SER A 159 13.25 5.81 -22.60
C SER A 159 13.19 6.58 -21.27
N THR A 160 14.12 7.52 -21.08
CA THR A 160 14.13 8.38 -19.88
C THR A 160 12.84 9.21 -19.78
N GLU A 161 12.32 9.66 -20.91
CA GLU A 161 11.09 10.46 -21.01
C GLU A 161 9.87 9.63 -20.60
N GLU A 162 9.81 8.37 -21.04
CA GLU A 162 8.75 7.44 -20.63
C GLU A 162 8.82 7.13 -19.14
N LEU A 163 10.02 6.89 -18.63
CA LEU A 163 10.24 6.68 -17.21
C LEU A 163 9.80 7.90 -16.40
N GLY A 164 10.25 9.09 -16.77
CA GLY A 164 9.87 10.34 -16.12
C GLY A 164 8.36 10.59 -16.13
N ARG A 165 7.68 10.33 -17.27
CA ARG A 165 6.24 10.42 -17.37
C ARG A 165 5.50 9.45 -16.45
N ASN A 166 5.96 8.20 -16.37
CA ASN A 166 5.36 7.18 -15.53
C ASN A 166 5.53 7.52 -14.04
N VAL A 167 6.70 7.97 -13.64
CA VAL A 167 6.97 8.45 -12.27
C VAL A 167 6.09 9.65 -11.95
N GLY A 168 5.98 10.63 -12.85
CA GLY A 168 5.11 11.79 -12.69
C GLY A 168 3.64 11.41 -12.47
N LEU A 169 3.12 10.45 -13.24
CA LEU A 169 1.76 9.94 -13.06
C LEU A 169 1.55 9.37 -11.64
N ILE A 170 2.54 8.64 -11.12
CA ILE A 170 2.44 8.05 -9.79
C ILE A 170 2.49 9.15 -8.70
N HIS A 171 3.33 10.15 -8.85
CA HIS A 171 3.35 11.31 -7.96
C HIS A 171 1.98 12.01 -7.91
N ASP A 172 1.40 12.28 -9.07
CA ASP A 172 0.09 12.95 -9.18
C ASP A 172 -1.02 12.08 -8.58
N PHE A 173 -0.95 10.77 -8.74
CA PHE A 173 -1.87 9.84 -8.09
C PHE A 173 -1.79 9.94 -6.57
N PHE A 174 -0.59 9.78 -5.96
CA PHE A 174 -0.45 9.85 -4.50
C PHE A 174 -0.84 11.22 -3.94
N ARG A 175 -0.50 12.31 -4.65
CA ARG A 175 -0.96 13.64 -4.32
C ARG A 175 -2.49 13.75 -4.32
N SER A 176 -3.17 13.11 -5.28
CA SER A 176 -4.62 13.17 -5.43
C SER A 176 -5.38 12.48 -4.30
N LEU A 177 -4.78 11.51 -3.60
CA LEU A 177 -5.43 10.74 -2.53
C LEU A 177 -5.95 11.61 -1.38
N LYS A 178 -5.27 12.71 -1.09
CA LYS A 178 -5.65 13.68 -0.06
C LYS A 178 -5.73 15.12 -0.56
N HIS A 179 -5.49 15.37 -1.84
CA HIS A 179 -5.40 16.71 -2.43
C HIS A 179 -4.43 17.64 -1.69
N GLN A 180 -3.33 17.08 -1.19
CA GLN A 180 -2.27 17.78 -0.47
C GLN A 180 -0.89 17.31 -0.94
N ASN A 181 0.14 18.04 -0.57
CA ASN A 181 1.52 17.62 -0.80
C ASN A 181 1.80 16.28 -0.11
N PHE A 182 2.80 15.56 -0.61
CA PHE A 182 3.20 14.24 -0.13
C PHE A 182 4.70 14.21 0.17
N LEU A 183 5.21 13.07 0.65
CA LEU A 183 6.64 12.80 0.78
C LEU A 183 7.05 11.65 -0.13
N VAL A 184 8.22 11.74 -0.71
CA VAL A 184 8.94 10.58 -1.21
C VAL A 184 9.76 10.05 -0.05
N MET A 185 9.27 8.95 0.55
CA MET A 185 9.85 8.40 1.77
C MET A 185 11.10 7.59 1.49
N GLU A 186 11.17 6.98 0.33
CA GLU A 186 12.35 6.29 -0.17
C GLU A 186 12.58 6.62 -1.65
N ASN A 187 13.80 6.99 -1.97
CA ASN A 187 14.27 7.20 -3.33
C ASN A 187 15.71 6.72 -3.43
N THR A 188 16.11 6.20 -4.59
CA THR A 188 17.50 5.79 -4.79
C THR A 188 18.36 6.96 -5.24
N PRO A 189 19.47 7.26 -4.55
CA PRO A 189 20.44 8.23 -5.07
C PRO A 189 21.12 7.73 -6.36
N SER A 190 21.36 6.42 -6.50
CA SER A 190 21.97 5.84 -7.70
C SER A 190 21.59 4.38 -7.91
N ARG A 191 22.09 3.46 -7.05
CA ARG A 191 21.91 2.02 -7.17
C ARG A 191 21.03 1.48 -6.06
N VAL A 192 20.48 0.28 -6.29
CA VAL A 192 19.75 -0.49 -5.29
C VAL A 192 20.36 -1.89 -5.15
N ASN A 193 20.20 -2.53 -4.00
CA ASN A 193 20.85 -3.81 -3.72
C ASN A 193 19.99 -5.05 -4.04
N TRP A 194 18.77 -4.85 -4.51
CA TRP A 194 17.84 -5.96 -4.83
C TRP A 194 17.72 -6.27 -6.32
N HIS A 195 18.37 -5.52 -7.20
CA HIS A 195 18.45 -5.84 -8.62
C HIS A 195 19.65 -6.73 -8.91
N ASN A 196 19.44 -7.80 -9.70
CA ASN A 196 20.54 -8.67 -10.15
C ASN A 196 21.54 -7.92 -11.05
N PHE A 197 21.07 -6.90 -11.75
CA PHE A 197 21.86 -6.01 -12.56
C PHE A 197 21.34 -4.58 -12.37
N ASP A 198 22.23 -3.69 -12.01
CA ASP A 198 21.88 -2.31 -11.73
C ASP A 198 22.89 -1.34 -12.36
N ARG A 199 22.40 -0.23 -12.86
CA ARG A 199 23.23 0.85 -13.43
C ARG A 199 23.21 2.07 -12.53
N ALA A 200 24.36 2.69 -12.37
CA ALA A 200 24.42 4.00 -11.74
C ALA A 200 23.64 5.03 -12.58
N LYS A 201 22.98 5.95 -11.90
CA LYS A 201 22.39 7.12 -12.57
C LYS A 201 23.49 7.89 -13.31
N ARG A 202 23.20 8.30 -14.53
CA ARG A 202 24.09 9.20 -15.28
C ARG A 202 24.20 10.57 -14.58
N PRO A 203 25.26 11.34 -14.81
CA PRO A 203 25.40 12.68 -14.25
C PRO A 203 24.17 13.55 -14.52
N GLY A 204 23.71 14.29 -13.52
CA GLY A 204 22.51 15.12 -13.56
C GLY A 204 21.18 14.39 -13.35
N MET A 205 21.13 13.06 -13.50
CA MET A 205 19.88 12.30 -13.39
C MET A 205 19.33 12.26 -11.96
N HIS A 206 20.22 12.22 -10.96
CA HIS A 206 19.79 12.27 -9.56
C HIS A 206 19.11 13.61 -9.21
N GLU A 207 19.73 14.71 -9.65
CA GLU A 207 19.16 16.05 -9.48
C GLU A 207 17.83 16.21 -10.21
N LEU A 208 17.77 15.76 -11.48
CA LEU A 208 16.55 15.82 -12.29
C LEU A 208 15.40 15.04 -11.65
N ALA A 209 15.65 13.82 -11.16
CA ALA A 209 14.64 13.01 -10.48
C ALA A 209 14.11 13.69 -9.21
N SER A 210 15.02 14.22 -8.38
CA SER A 210 14.65 14.92 -7.14
C SER A 210 13.87 16.21 -7.41
N LEU A 211 14.23 16.95 -8.45
CA LEU A 211 13.47 18.13 -8.88
C LEU A 211 12.10 17.76 -9.43
N GLN A 212 11.97 16.63 -10.10
CA GLN A 212 10.68 16.11 -10.53
C GLN A 212 9.77 15.78 -9.33
N ASP A 213 10.31 15.10 -8.30
CA ASP A 213 9.57 14.80 -7.07
C ASP A 213 8.97 16.09 -6.47
N VAL A 214 9.80 17.14 -6.35
CA VAL A 214 9.36 18.45 -5.82
C VAL A 214 8.38 19.15 -6.75
N ALA A 215 8.60 19.11 -8.07
CA ALA A 215 7.71 19.74 -9.05
C ALA A 215 6.29 19.13 -9.04
N HIS A 216 6.17 17.84 -8.73
CA HIS A 216 4.88 17.16 -8.56
C HIS A 216 4.27 17.36 -7.16
N GLY A 217 4.96 18.03 -6.23
CA GLY A 217 4.43 18.45 -4.94
C GLY A 217 4.95 17.65 -3.75
N SER A 218 6.07 16.93 -3.89
CA SER A 218 6.75 16.37 -2.72
C SER A 218 7.33 17.48 -1.85
N GLN A 219 7.11 17.41 -0.53
CA GLN A 219 7.70 18.33 0.46
C GLN A 219 9.09 17.88 0.91
N GLY A 220 9.49 16.67 0.57
CA GLY A 220 10.78 16.13 0.93
C GLY A 220 11.04 14.82 0.21
N VAL A 221 12.32 14.55 -0.01
CA VAL A 221 12.81 13.31 -0.63
C VAL A 221 13.84 12.70 0.32
N LEU A 222 13.57 11.50 0.78
CA LEU A 222 14.48 10.72 1.61
C LEU A 222 15.19 9.71 0.72
N TYR A 223 16.50 9.65 0.83
CA TYR A 223 17.28 8.75 0.01
C TYR A 223 17.61 7.48 0.79
N PHE A 224 17.29 6.36 0.16
CA PHE A 224 17.72 5.05 0.61
C PHE A 224 19.10 4.75 -0.02
N GLN A 225 19.99 4.14 0.76
CA GLN A 225 21.44 3.94 0.50
C GLN A 225 21.85 3.76 -0.94
#